data_00b78d7181222e3503c076f5f815c0a7
#
_entry.id   00b78d7181222e3503c076f5f815c0a7
#
_cell.length_a   1.000
_cell.length_b   1.000
_cell.length_c   1.000
_cell.angle_alpha   90.00
_cell.angle_beta   90.00
_cell.angle_gamma   90.00
#
_symmetry.space_group_name_H-M   'P 1'
#
loop_
_entity.id
_entity.type
_entity.pdbx_description
1 polymer ?
#
loop_
_entity_poly.entity_id
_entity_poly.type
_entity_poly.pdbx_seq_one_letter_code
_entity_poly.pdbx_strand_id
1 'polypeptide(L)'
;MGMKFSPKNRFSGRGCSPRPGEIWWALKLDNIKDRPVLVVRNKGDKIVCRKCTTQFKTYVQYDKIEDYFEAGLDKMTYVDPVLRTIPRNGLARKMGSLTDFDRERICS
;
A
#
# COMPACT_ATOMS: atom_id res chain seq x y z
N MET A 1 -1.74 -23.87 -17.81
CA MET A 1 -1.79 -23.95 -17.35
C MET A 1 -1.68 -23.69 -16.71
N GLY A 2 -1.91 -23.16 -16.71
CA GLY A 2 -1.90 -22.87 -16.18
C GLY A 2 -1.92 -22.28 -15.71
N MET A 3 -2.21 -21.88 -15.83
CA MET A 3 -2.22 -21.58 -15.37
C MET A 3 -2.40 -21.20 -14.85
N LYS A 4 -2.59 -20.85 -14.91
CA LYS A 4 -2.65 -20.69 -14.39
C LYS A 4 -2.53 -20.38 -13.68
N PHE A 5 -2.71 -19.93 -13.77
CA PHE A 5 -2.37 -19.84 -13.08
C PHE A 5 -2.05 -19.42 -12.71
N SER A 6 -2.08 -19.12 -12.93
CA SER A 6 -1.58 -18.87 -12.56
C SER A 6 -1.09 -18.50 -12.29
N PRO A 7 -1.10 -18.14 -12.46
CA PRO A 7 -0.55 -17.83 -12.20
C PRO A 7 -0.27 -17.36 -11.74
N LYS A 8 -0.55 -16.74 -11.97
CA LYS A 8 -0.29 -16.55 -11.55
C LYS A 8 0.15 -16.59 -10.78
N ASN A 9 0.04 -16.52 -10.73
CA ASN A 9 0.61 -16.61 -9.99
C ASN A 9 1.41 -16.77 -9.67
N ARG A 10 1.41 -16.42 -10.06
CA ARG A 10 2.41 -16.56 -10.01
C ARG A 10 3.10 -15.99 -9.68
N PHE A 11 2.87 -15.51 -9.52
CA PHE A 11 3.50 -14.95 -9.25
C PHE A 11 3.99 -14.52 -8.68
N SER A 12 3.71 -14.92 -8.69
CA SER A 12 4.29 -14.33 -8.17
C SER A 12 5.03 -13.33 -8.01
N GLY A 13 5.35 -13.01 -7.54
CA GLY A 13 6.06 -11.94 -7.03
C GLY A 13 7.02 -11.27 -7.94
N ARG A 14 7.61 -12.01 -8.77
CA ARG A 14 8.56 -11.45 -9.67
C ARG A 14 7.94 -10.60 -10.71
N GLY A 15 7.99 -9.65 -11.13
CA GLY A 15 7.21 -8.81 -12.03
C GLY A 15 6.17 -8.00 -11.31
N CYS A 16 6.01 -8.25 -10.02
CA CYS A 16 5.05 -7.51 -9.22
C CYS A 16 5.76 -6.42 -8.45
N SER A 17 6.33 -5.45 -9.16
CA SER A 17 6.95 -4.31 -8.51
C SER A 17 5.88 -3.39 -7.96
N PRO A 18 6.02 -2.90 -6.73
CA PRO A 18 5.08 -1.94 -6.18
C PRO A 18 5.04 -0.67 -7.03
N ARG A 19 3.83 -0.16 -7.26
CA ARG A 19 3.61 1.04 -8.06
C ARG A 19 2.93 2.11 -7.22
N PRO A 20 3.16 3.39 -7.52
CA PRO A 20 2.48 4.46 -6.81
C PRO A 20 0.96 4.28 -6.87
N GLY A 21 0.31 4.46 -5.72
CA GLY A 21 -1.13 4.27 -5.60
C GLY A 21 -1.54 2.89 -5.17
N GLU A 22 -0.63 1.93 -5.13
CA GLU A 22 -0.93 0.59 -4.65
C GLU A 22 -0.82 0.52 -3.15
N ILE A 23 -1.60 -0.38 -2.55
CA ILE A 23 -1.58 -0.63 -1.11
C ILE A 23 -0.97 -2.00 -0.90
N TRP A 24 0.08 -2.04 -0.09
CA TRP A 24 0.83 -3.26 0.20
C TRP A 24 0.90 -3.52 1.68
N TRP A 25 0.98 -4.79 2.03
CA TRP A 25 1.18 -5.22 3.42
C TRP A 25 2.66 -5.15 3.73
N ALA A 26 3.03 -4.30 4.69
CA ALA A 26 4.42 -4.11 5.09
C ALA A 26 4.68 -4.82 6.39
N LEU A 27 5.80 -5.54 6.46
CA LEU A 27 6.19 -6.31 7.63
C LEU A 27 6.93 -5.43 8.62
N LYS A 28 6.51 -5.46 9.87
CA LYS A 28 7.19 -4.81 11.00
C LYS A 28 7.57 -3.36 10.71
N LEU A 29 6.62 -2.62 10.18
CA LEU A 29 6.84 -1.20 9.96
C LEU A 29 7.21 -0.54 11.30
N ASP A 30 8.27 0.26 11.28
CA ASP A 30 8.82 0.90 12.48
C ASP A 30 9.28 -0.13 13.52
N ASN A 31 9.58 -1.37 13.10
CA ASN A 31 10.01 -2.46 13.98
C ASN A 31 8.98 -2.80 15.05
N ILE A 32 7.70 -2.49 14.78
CA ILE A 32 6.65 -2.72 15.75
C ILE A 32 5.69 -3.79 15.28
N LYS A 33 4.99 -3.53 14.21
CA LYS A 33 4.01 -4.49 13.71
C LYS A 33 3.77 -4.32 12.22
N ASP A 34 3.15 -5.35 11.63
CA ASP A 34 2.79 -5.32 10.22
C ASP A 34 1.64 -4.34 9.99
N ARG A 35 1.68 -3.64 8.86
CA ARG A 35 0.67 -2.64 8.53
C ARG A 35 0.52 -2.50 7.04
N PRO A 36 -0.66 -2.07 6.57
CA PRO A 36 -0.78 -1.64 5.17
C PRO A 36 -0.04 -0.32 4.98
N VAL A 37 0.53 -0.15 3.80
CA VAL A 37 1.16 1.11 3.41
C VAL A 37 0.71 1.47 2.01
N LEU A 38 0.62 2.77 1.75
CA LEU A 38 0.36 3.30 0.41
C LEU A 38 1.69 3.60 -0.25
N VAL A 39 1.93 3.00 -1.40
CA VAL A 39 3.17 3.21 -2.13
C VAL A 39 3.12 4.58 -2.80
N VAL A 40 4.13 5.39 -2.56
CA VAL A 40 4.26 6.73 -3.16
C VAL A 40 5.25 6.69 -4.30
N ARG A 41 6.36 5.97 -4.12
CA ARG A 41 7.41 5.90 -5.15
C ARG A 41 8.20 4.61 -4.98
N ASN A 42 8.58 4.03 -6.11
CA ASN A 42 9.44 2.84 -6.14
C ASN A 42 10.82 3.26 -6.64
N LYS A 43 11.83 3.12 -5.78
CA LYS A 43 13.22 3.44 -6.12
C LYS A 43 14.04 2.19 -6.42
N GLY A 44 13.38 1.05 -6.65
CA GLY A 44 14.06 -0.20 -6.91
C GLY A 44 14.21 -1.02 -5.64
N ASP A 45 15.31 -0.86 -4.92
CA ASP A 45 15.55 -1.58 -3.68
C ASP A 45 14.91 -0.93 -2.47
N LYS A 46 14.40 0.28 -2.62
CA LYS A 46 13.72 1.02 -1.56
C LYS A 46 12.37 1.51 -2.04
N ILE A 47 11.41 1.56 -1.13
CA ILE A 47 10.06 2.01 -1.44
C ILE A 47 9.72 3.18 -0.52
N VAL A 48 9.31 4.29 -1.14
CA VAL A 48 8.77 5.43 -0.39
C VAL A 48 7.28 5.20 -0.23
N CYS A 49 6.80 5.24 1.00
CA CYS A 49 5.40 4.91 1.28
C CYS A 49 4.88 5.73 2.45
N ARG A 50 3.57 5.64 2.67
CA ARG A 50 2.87 6.28 3.79
C ARG A 50 2.09 5.20 4.51
N LYS A 51 2.13 5.24 5.83
CA LYS A 51 1.43 4.27 6.66
C LYS A 51 -0.08 4.44 6.53
N CYS A 52 -0.82 3.34 6.47
CA CYS A 52 -2.27 3.36 6.49
C CYS A 52 -2.76 2.85 7.83
N THR A 53 -3.83 3.46 8.34
CA THR A 53 -4.36 3.11 9.65
C THR A 53 -5.88 3.25 9.64
N THR A 54 -6.54 2.43 10.46
CA THR A 54 -7.98 2.55 10.69
C THR A 54 -8.29 3.40 11.91
N GLN A 55 -7.25 3.79 12.67
CA GLN A 55 -7.42 4.61 13.87
C GLN A 55 -7.21 6.08 13.52
N PHE A 56 -8.21 6.88 13.82
CA PHE A 56 -8.18 8.31 13.53
C PHE A 56 -7.77 9.09 14.78
N LYS A 57 -6.72 9.91 14.64
CA LYS A 57 -6.28 10.80 15.71
C LYS A 57 -6.54 12.23 15.26
N THR A 58 -7.25 12.99 16.09
CA THR A 58 -7.72 14.33 15.69
C THR A 58 -6.60 15.32 15.40
N TYR A 59 -5.41 15.08 15.94
CA TYR A 59 -4.28 15.99 15.76
C TYR A 59 -3.38 15.65 14.57
N VAL A 60 -3.77 14.63 13.77
CA VAL A 60 -3.01 14.24 12.60
C VAL A 60 -3.81 14.55 11.34
N GLN A 61 -3.12 15.09 10.34
CA GLN A 61 -3.72 15.46 9.06
C GLN A 61 -3.70 14.27 8.11
N TYR A 62 -4.67 13.38 8.23
CA TYR A 62 -4.75 12.21 7.36
C TYR A 62 -5.39 12.53 6.03
N ASP A 63 -5.05 11.73 5.02
CA ASP A 63 -5.82 11.64 3.79
C ASP A 63 -6.71 10.42 3.89
N LYS A 64 -8.00 10.62 3.71
CA LYS A 64 -8.99 9.56 3.84
C LYS A 64 -9.15 8.82 2.51
N ILE A 65 -9.12 7.49 2.55
CA ILE A 65 -9.36 6.67 1.38
C ILE A 65 -10.87 6.49 1.27
N GLU A 66 -11.51 7.27 0.39
CA GLU A 66 -12.96 7.26 0.27
C GLU A 66 -13.48 5.94 -0.30
N ASP A 67 -12.80 5.44 -1.35
CA ASP A 67 -13.21 4.20 -1.99
C ASP A 67 -12.43 3.02 -1.42
N TYR A 68 -12.44 2.88 -0.10
CA TYR A 68 -11.59 1.90 0.57
C TYR A 68 -11.92 0.47 0.15
N PHE A 69 -13.18 0.15 -0.05
CA PHE A 69 -13.57 -1.21 -0.41
C PHE A 69 -13.04 -1.59 -1.79
N GLU A 70 -13.19 -0.69 -2.75
CA GLU A 70 -12.66 -0.90 -4.10
C GLU A 70 -11.14 -0.98 -4.10
N ALA A 71 -10.50 -0.36 -3.12
CA ALA A 71 -9.04 -0.40 -2.99
C ALA A 71 -8.54 -1.68 -2.33
N GLY A 72 -9.43 -2.58 -1.92
CA GLY A 72 -9.06 -3.84 -1.31
C GLY A 72 -8.99 -3.80 0.21
N LEU A 73 -9.67 -2.84 0.84
CA LEU A 73 -9.64 -2.67 2.28
C LEU A 73 -11.01 -2.99 2.88
N ASP A 74 -11.02 -3.48 4.12
CA ASP A 74 -12.26 -3.87 4.80
C ASP A 74 -12.94 -2.72 5.52
N LYS A 75 -12.17 -1.71 5.89
CA LYS A 75 -12.65 -0.62 6.75
C LYS A 75 -12.16 0.70 6.21
N MET A 76 -12.86 1.77 6.61
CA MET A 76 -12.39 3.12 6.33
C MET A 76 -10.96 3.26 6.80
N THR A 77 -10.08 3.69 5.90
CA THR A 77 -8.65 3.75 6.15
C THR A 77 -8.16 5.17 5.90
N TYR A 78 -7.21 5.58 6.72
CA TYR A 78 -6.61 6.91 6.66
C TYR A 78 -5.12 6.76 6.35
N VAL A 79 -4.59 7.66 5.53
CA VAL A 79 -3.20 7.64 5.12
C VAL A 79 -2.44 8.69 5.94
N ASP A 80 -1.44 8.22 6.68
CA ASP A 80 -0.60 9.08 7.51
C ASP A 80 0.20 10.03 6.61
N PRO A 81 0.34 11.31 6.98
CA PRO A 81 1.04 12.27 6.13
C PRO A 81 2.56 12.07 6.05
N VAL A 82 3.14 11.31 6.97
CA VAL A 82 4.60 11.16 7.03
C VAL A 82 5.08 10.19 5.97
N LEU A 83 6.04 10.63 5.15
CA LEU A 83 6.70 9.77 4.19
C LEU A 83 7.73 8.89 4.89
N ARG A 84 7.77 7.62 4.49
CA ARG A 84 8.71 6.64 5.03
C ARG A 84 9.40 5.93 3.89
N THR A 85 10.65 5.57 4.10
CA THR A 85 11.41 4.79 3.12
C THR A 85 11.76 3.46 3.75
N ILE A 86 11.32 2.37 3.11
CA ILE A 86 11.58 1.03 3.61
C ILE A 86 12.21 0.18 2.52
N PRO A 87 12.93 -0.90 2.90
CA PRO A 87 13.48 -1.79 1.89
C PRO A 87 12.36 -2.49 1.11
N ARG A 88 12.62 -2.79 -0.16
CA ARG A 88 11.63 -3.47 -1.00
C ARG A 88 11.18 -4.78 -0.36
N ASN A 89 12.11 -5.52 0.25
CA ASN A 89 11.76 -6.80 0.87
C ASN A 89 10.96 -6.67 2.16
N GLY A 90 10.72 -5.44 2.61
CA GLY A 90 9.80 -5.20 3.73
C GLY A 90 8.33 -5.28 3.33
N LEU A 91 8.03 -5.34 2.03
CA LEU A 91 6.67 -5.48 1.54
C LEU A 91 6.38 -6.95 1.26
N ALA A 92 5.33 -7.49 1.88
CA ALA A 92 5.02 -8.91 1.77
C ALA A 92 4.11 -9.21 0.59
N ARG A 93 3.02 -8.44 0.43
CA ARG A 93 2.07 -8.72 -0.64
C ARG A 93 1.25 -7.47 -0.95
N LYS A 94 0.74 -7.44 -2.17
CA LYS A 94 -0.15 -6.38 -2.60
C LYS A 94 -1.54 -6.66 -2.06
N MET A 95 -2.16 -5.64 -1.47
CA MET A 95 -3.53 -5.72 -0.97
C MET A 95 -4.54 -5.18 -1.96
N GLY A 96 -4.17 -4.15 -2.71
CA GLY A 96 -5.05 -3.52 -3.66
C GLY A 96 -4.42 -2.25 -4.20
N SER A 97 -5.24 -1.38 -4.74
CA SER A 97 -4.76 -0.09 -5.24
C SER A 97 -5.89 0.94 -5.15
N LEU A 98 -5.49 2.19 -4.97
CA LEU A 98 -6.45 3.29 -4.92
C LEU A 98 -7.21 3.39 -6.23
N THR A 99 -8.49 3.77 -6.15
CA THR A 99 -9.25 4.13 -7.35
C THR A 99 -8.67 5.41 -7.94
N ASP A 100 -9.01 5.69 -9.20
CA ASP A 100 -8.53 6.92 -9.84
C ASP A 100 -8.94 8.15 -9.03
N PHE A 101 -10.14 8.13 -8.47
CA PHE A 101 -10.64 9.23 -7.65
C PHE A 101 -9.71 9.50 -6.46
N ASP A 102 -9.41 8.46 -5.68
CA ASP A 102 -8.56 8.61 -4.50
C ASP A 102 -7.12 8.88 -4.87
N ARG A 103 -6.64 8.25 -5.95
CA ARG A 103 -5.26 8.45 -6.37
C ARG A 103 -5.01 9.90 -6.73
N GLU A 104 -5.94 10.52 -7.43
CA GLU A 104 -5.79 11.93 -7.81
C GLU A 104 -5.78 12.85 -6.60
N ARG A 105 -6.61 12.56 -5.59
CA ARG A 105 -6.67 13.38 -4.39
C ARG A 105 -5.45 13.19 -3.48
N ILE A 106 -4.95 11.98 -3.38
CA ILE A 106 -3.95 11.63 -2.37
C ILE A 106 -2.54 11.64 -2.92
N CYS A 107 -2.36 11.18 -4.15
CA CYS A 107 -1.04 10.98 -4.73
C CYS A 107 -0.61 12.06 -5.71
N SER A 108 -1.46 13.01 -6.02
CA SER A 108 -1.09 14.07 -6.97
C SER A 108 -0.30 15.20 -6.34
#